data_bcf8af2d00db6f4ecec2e0f65a66c52e
#
_entry.id   bcf8af2d00db6f4ecec2e0f65a66c52e
#
_cell.length_a   1.000
_cell.length_b   1.000
_cell.length_c   1.000
_cell.angle_alpha   90.00
_cell.angle_beta   90.00
_cell.angle_gamma   90.00
#
_symmetry.space_group_name_H-M   'P 1'
#
loop_
_entity.id
_entity.type
_entity.pdbx_description
1 polymer ?
#
loop_
_entity_poly.entity_id
_entity_poly.type
_entity_poly.pdbx_seq_one_letter_code
_entity_poly.pdbx_strand_id
1 'polypeptide(L)'
;MKLQDIKQVGVVGAGTMGYGIALNFALVGYPVILNDLNDKLLKQSVRNIGLALDLFVEEDLITRKEADDAVRRIATTTDLTRIAAGSDFITEAIIERSSDKVALFNRLDKLCPPHTIIASNTSSLMLSDFASEVKRQDKVVITHYFAPPHIVPGVEVARGKGTSQETFDLSYDLMKRIRKIPVRVNKEMPGCLLNRIQGAMSQEASRMWAEGVASAEDIELGIKTTFGFRMPHEGPMLHYDLAGIWKWPPYVSGAMRTRYGGAESG
;
A
#
# COMPACT_ATOMS: atom_id res chain seq x y z
N MET A 1 5.06 -21.48 4.18
CA MET A 1 5.45 -20.65 5.36
C MET A 1 4.19 -20.18 6.07
N LYS A 2 4.16 -20.18 7.40
CA LYS A 2 3.02 -19.67 8.19
C LYS A 2 3.34 -18.27 8.73
N LEU A 3 2.34 -17.52 9.13
CA LEU A 3 2.52 -16.16 9.67
C LEU A 3 3.49 -16.10 10.87
N GLN A 4 3.45 -17.09 11.72
CA GLN A 4 4.35 -17.22 12.88
C GLN A 4 5.81 -17.51 12.52
N ASP A 5 6.09 -17.93 11.29
CA ASP A 5 7.45 -18.20 10.80
C ASP A 5 8.16 -16.93 10.37
N ILE A 6 7.42 -15.83 10.14
CA ILE A 6 7.99 -14.51 9.88
C ILE A 6 8.54 -13.96 11.20
N LYS A 7 9.86 -13.92 11.32
CA LYS A 7 10.58 -13.44 12.50
C LYS A 7 11.24 -12.09 12.29
N GLN A 8 11.65 -11.80 11.06
CA GLN A 8 12.37 -10.59 10.70
C GLN A 8 11.81 -10.00 9.41
N VAL A 9 11.63 -8.67 9.41
CA VAL A 9 11.14 -7.93 8.24
C VAL A 9 12.22 -6.99 7.72
N GLY A 10 12.36 -6.96 6.41
CA GLY A 10 13.19 -6.00 5.70
C GLY A 10 12.35 -4.90 5.05
N VAL A 11 12.85 -3.67 5.06
CA VAL A 11 12.30 -2.57 4.27
C VAL A 11 13.42 -1.95 3.44
N VAL A 12 13.30 -2.00 2.12
CA VAL A 12 14.26 -1.46 1.17
C VAL A 12 13.74 -0.15 0.60
N GLY A 13 14.48 0.93 0.85
CA GLY A 13 14.05 2.30 0.61
C GLY A 13 13.59 2.97 1.90
N ALA A 14 14.35 3.96 2.38
CA ALA A 14 14.11 4.68 3.62
C ALA A 14 13.47 6.07 3.39
N GLY A 15 12.84 6.26 2.22
CA GLY A 15 12.14 7.50 1.85
C GLY A 15 10.81 7.69 2.57
N THR A 16 9.95 8.53 1.97
CA THR A 16 8.63 8.94 2.52
C THR A 16 7.75 7.76 2.96
N MET A 17 7.79 6.64 2.22
CA MET A 17 6.99 5.46 2.57
C MET A 17 7.74 4.51 3.50
N GLY A 18 9.04 4.27 3.24
CA GLY A 18 9.77 3.20 3.90
C GLY A 18 9.89 3.34 5.41
N TYR A 19 10.15 4.55 5.93
CA TYR A 19 10.24 4.73 7.38
C TYR A 19 8.93 4.41 8.11
N GLY A 20 7.81 4.83 7.55
CA GLY A 20 6.50 4.57 8.15
C GLY A 20 6.06 3.11 7.99
N ILE A 21 6.46 2.43 6.89
CA ILE A 21 6.26 0.98 6.74
C ILE A 21 7.08 0.23 7.80
N ALA A 22 8.35 0.58 7.98
CA ALA A 22 9.21 0.00 9.01
C ALA A 22 8.62 0.19 10.43
N LEU A 23 8.08 1.39 10.70
CA LEU A 23 7.43 1.70 11.97
C LEU A 23 6.22 0.80 12.25
N ASN A 24 5.37 0.53 11.25
CA ASN A 24 4.20 -0.35 11.43
C ASN A 24 4.60 -1.75 11.93
N PHE A 25 5.64 -2.34 11.36
CA PHE A 25 6.15 -3.64 11.79
C PHE A 25 6.77 -3.60 13.18
N ALA A 26 7.57 -2.58 13.46
CA ALA A 26 8.25 -2.42 14.75
C ALA A 26 7.27 -2.23 15.91
N LEU A 27 6.18 -1.49 15.71
CA LEU A 27 5.14 -1.26 16.72
C LEU A 27 4.44 -2.54 17.18
N VAL A 28 4.33 -3.54 16.31
CA VAL A 28 3.71 -4.83 16.67
C VAL A 28 4.72 -5.90 17.05
N GLY A 29 5.99 -5.52 17.22
CA GLY A 29 7.01 -6.37 17.81
C GLY A 29 7.97 -7.06 16.84
N TYR A 30 7.86 -6.84 15.53
CA TYR A 30 8.83 -7.39 14.57
C TYR A 30 10.17 -6.67 14.64
N PRO A 31 11.30 -7.40 14.68
CA PRO A 31 12.60 -6.85 14.31
C PRO A 31 12.57 -6.39 12.84
N VAL A 32 13.08 -5.19 12.57
CA VAL A 32 13.08 -4.58 11.24
C VAL A 32 14.48 -4.18 10.84
N ILE A 33 14.88 -4.51 9.62
CA ILE A 33 16.07 -3.93 8.98
C ILE A 33 15.60 -2.93 7.93
N LEU A 34 15.89 -1.65 8.15
CA LEU A 34 15.62 -0.58 7.20
C LEU A 34 16.88 -0.32 6.36
N ASN A 35 16.78 -0.46 5.06
CA ASN A 35 17.89 -0.30 4.11
C ASN A 35 17.66 0.88 3.18
N ASP A 36 18.73 1.59 2.90
CA ASP A 36 18.82 2.57 1.80
C ASP A 36 20.26 2.66 1.31
N LEU A 37 20.47 3.17 0.11
CA LEU A 37 21.82 3.40 -0.44
C LEU A 37 22.56 4.55 0.27
N ASN A 38 21.86 5.38 1.04
CA ASN A 38 22.36 6.64 1.57
C ASN A 38 22.15 6.75 3.09
N ASP A 39 23.25 6.76 3.83
CA ASP A 39 23.24 6.95 5.30
C ASP A 39 22.51 8.22 5.77
N LYS A 40 22.54 9.30 4.99
CA LYS A 40 21.82 10.54 5.32
C LYS A 40 20.32 10.31 5.31
N LEU A 41 19.80 9.54 4.35
CA LEU A 41 18.37 9.16 4.29
C LEU A 41 18.01 8.24 5.45
N LEU A 42 18.85 7.28 5.80
CA LEU A 42 18.63 6.41 6.98
C LEU A 42 18.56 7.22 8.28
N LYS A 43 19.48 8.15 8.50
CA LYS A 43 19.46 9.05 9.66
C LYS A 43 18.20 9.92 9.69
N GLN A 44 17.77 10.43 8.53
CA GLN A 44 16.52 11.20 8.44
C GLN A 44 15.29 10.34 8.78
N SER A 45 15.27 9.10 8.30
CA SER A 45 14.17 8.16 8.56
C SER A 45 14.06 7.82 10.04
N VAL A 46 15.18 7.60 10.72
CA VAL A 46 15.19 7.38 12.18
C VAL A 46 14.61 8.58 12.93
N ARG A 47 14.97 9.81 12.50
CA ARG A 47 14.36 11.02 13.07
C ARG A 47 12.86 11.10 12.82
N ASN A 48 12.42 10.80 11.60
CA ASN A 48 10.99 10.82 11.24
C ASN A 48 10.21 9.78 12.04
N ILE A 49 10.79 8.59 12.27
CA ILE A 49 10.22 7.56 13.15
C ILE A 49 10.07 8.08 14.58
N GLY A 50 11.10 8.74 15.12
CA GLY A 50 11.04 9.35 16.44
C GLY A 50 9.91 10.37 16.56
N LEU A 51 9.81 11.30 15.60
CA LEU A 51 8.75 12.31 15.56
C LEU A 51 7.34 11.69 15.47
N ALA A 52 7.17 10.65 14.65
CA ALA A 52 5.89 9.95 14.55
C ALA A 52 5.52 9.24 15.86
N LEU A 53 6.48 8.63 16.53
CA LEU A 53 6.28 7.98 17.83
C LEU A 53 5.99 8.99 18.94
N ASP A 54 6.67 10.14 18.96
CA ASP A 54 6.41 11.20 19.91
C ASP A 54 4.98 11.72 19.78
N LEU A 55 4.51 11.95 18.56
CA LEU A 55 3.11 12.31 18.30
C LEU A 55 2.14 11.23 18.78
N PHE A 56 2.42 9.94 18.52
CA PHE A 56 1.55 8.85 18.99
C PHE A 56 1.48 8.76 20.53
N VAL A 57 2.55 9.11 21.22
CA VAL A 57 2.56 9.19 22.69
C VAL A 57 1.80 10.41 23.18
N GLU A 58 1.96 11.57 22.52
CA GLU A 58 1.26 12.82 22.86
C GLU A 58 -0.27 12.66 22.70
N GLU A 59 -0.70 11.90 21.69
CA GLU A 59 -2.12 11.60 21.41
C GLU A 59 -2.65 10.36 22.17
N ASP A 60 -1.92 9.85 23.16
CA ASP A 60 -2.30 8.67 23.95
C ASP A 60 -2.58 7.39 23.16
N LEU A 61 -2.06 7.28 21.93
CA LEU A 61 -2.23 6.10 21.06
C LEU A 61 -1.33 4.93 21.46
N ILE A 62 -0.16 5.25 22.02
CA ILE A 62 0.82 4.30 22.55
C ILE A 62 1.49 4.87 23.81
N THR A 63 2.04 4.01 24.64
CA THR A 63 2.87 4.43 25.78
C THR A 63 4.30 4.80 25.33
N ARG A 64 5.01 5.60 26.12
CA ARG A 64 6.44 5.90 25.91
C ARG A 64 7.28 4.61 25.82
N LYS A 65 6.97 3.62 26.65
CA LYS A 65 7.65 2.32 26.63
C LYS A 65 7.48 1.62 25.30
N GLU A 66 6.27 1.60 24.73
CA GLU A 66 6.02 0.99 23.41
C GLU A 66 6.76 1.73 22.29
N ALA A 67 6.84 3.06 22.36
CA ALA A 67 7.61 3.88 21.43
C ALA A 67 9.11 3.52 21.48
N ASP A 68 9.70 3.49 22.68
CA ASP A 68 11.11 3.14 22.86
C ASP A 68 11.41 1.69 22.42
N ASP A 69 10.49 0.77 22.71
CA ASP A 69 10.58 -0.63 22.25
C ASP A 69 10.55 -0.72 20.73
N ALA A 70 9.71 0.07 20.04
CA ALA A 70 9.64 0.09 18.58
C ALA A 70 10.95 0.61 17.96
N VAL A 71 11.51 1.70 18.50
CA VAL A 71 12.82 2.22 18.02
C VAL A 71 13.91 1.16 18.14
N ARG A 72 13.99 0.45 19.27
CA ARG A 72 15.01 -0.59 19.51
C ARG A 72 14.91 -1.77 18.53
N ARG A 73 13.76 -2.00 17.93
CA ARG A 73 13.55 -3.08 16.94
C ARG A 73 13.99 -2.70 15.53
N ILE A 74 14.30 -1.43 15.26
CA ILE A 74 14.67 -0.96 13.93
C ILE A 74 16.19 -0.79 13.83
N ALA A 75 16.82 -1.67 13.04
CA ALA A 75 18.22 -1.51 12.66
C ALA A 75 18.30 -0.92 11.24
N THR A 76 19.33 -0.09 10.99
CA THR A 76 19.58 0.50 9.68
C THR A 76 20.82 -0.08 9.01
N THR A 77 20.85 -0.13 7.68
CA THR A 77 22.01 -0.60 6.93
C THR A 77 22.01 -0.06 5.49
N THR A 78 23.18 0.16 4.94
CA THR A 78 23.37 0.41 3.50
C THR A 78 23.69 -0.87 2.73
N ASP A 79 23.88 -1.99 3.42
CA ASP A 79 24.18 -3.28 2.80
C ASP A 79 22.90 -4.07 2.51
N LEU A 80 22.60 -4.24 1.21
CA LEU A 80 21.48 -5.03 0.74
C LEU A 80 21.62 -6.53 1.09
N THR A 81 22.85 -7.04 1.20
CA THR A 81 23.10 -8.44 1.55
C THR A 81 22.60 -8.75 2.96
N ARG A 82 22.81 -7.82 3.89
CA ARG A 82 22.36 -7.96 5.27
C ARG A 82 20.85 -8.07 5.38
N ILE A 83 20.11 -7.26 4.63
CA ILE A 83 18.63 -7.31 4.63
C ILE A 83 18.13 -8.56 3.93
N ALA A 84 18.72 -8.91 2.78
CA ALA A 84 18.31 -10.07 1.99
C ALA A 84 18.50 -11.38 2.75
N ALA A 85 19.66 -11.57 3.42
CA ALA A 85 19.95 -12.80 4.15
C ALA A 85 19.17 -12.95 5.47
N GLY A 86 18.75 -11.83 6.08
CA GLY A 86 18.15 -11.81 7.42
C GLY A 86 16.65 -11.70 7.47
N SER A 87 15.96 -11.52 6.32
CA SER A 87 14.53 -11.21 6.33
C SER A 87 13.67 -12.33 5.74
N ASP A 88 12.56 -12.62 6.42
CA ASP A 88 11.54 -13.57 5.95
C ASP A 88 10.52 -12.89 5.02
N PHE A 89 10.31 -11.60 5.23
CA PHE A 89 9.44 -10.75 4.42
C PHE A 89 10.15 -9.42 4.14
N ILE A 90 10.22 -9.02 2.88
CA ILE A 90 10.85 -7.76 2.46
C ILE A 90 9.81 -6.90 1.77
N THR A 91 9.66 -5.64 2.21
CA THR A 91 8.89 -4.63 1.48
C THR A 91 9.84 -3.68 0.77
N GLU A 92 9.72 -3.59 -0.56
CA GLU A 92 10.42 -2.62 -1.38
C GLU A 92 9.61 -1.31 -1.45
N ALA A 93 10.26 -0.19 -1.17
CA ALA A 93 9.71 1.16 -1.22
C ALA A 93 10.73 2.17 -1.81
N ILE A 94 11.44 1.75 -2.87
CA ILE A 94 12.38 2.62 -3.59
C ILE A 94 11.64 3.54 -4.57
N ILE A 95 12.38 4.37 -5.30
CA ILE A 95 11.84 5.24 -6.35
C ILE A 95 11.02 4.43 -7.37
N GLU A 96 9.92 5.01 -7.83
CA GLU A 96 8.96 4.40 -8.76
C GLU A 96 9.50 4.43 -10.20
N ARG A 97 10.58 3.68 -10.44
CA ARG A 97 11.22 3.51 -11.74
C ARG A 97 11.40 2.02 -12.03
N SER A 98 10.83 1.55 -13.13
CA SER A 98 10.85 0.12 -13.49
C SER A 98 12.27 -0.45 -13.55
N SER A 99 13.23 0.24 -14.18
CA SER A 99 14.62 -0.23 -14.28
C SER A 99 15.29 -0.46 -12.93
N ASP A 100 15.05 0.43 -11.95
CA ASP A 100 15.62 0.31 -10.62
C ASP A 100 15.00 -0.85 -9.84
N LYS A 101 13.68 -1.05 -10.01
CA LYS A 101 12.97 -2.18 -9.43
C LYS A 101 13.40 -3.52 -10.06
N VAL A 102 13.56 -3.59 -11.39
CA VAL A 102 14.13 -4.79 -12.08
C VAL A 102 15.48 -5.15 -11.49
N ALA A 103 16.40 -4.17 -11.39
CA ALA A 103 17.72 -4.40 -10.84
C ALA A 103 17.67 -4.89 -9.38
N LEU A 104 16.83 -4.27 -8.55
CA LEU A 104 16.68 -4.64 -7.15
C LEU A 104 16.07 -6.04 -6.99
N PHE A 105 14.97 -6.34 -7.67
CA PHE A 105 14.27 -7.62 -7.56
C PHE A 105 15.16 -8.78 -8.02
N ASN A 106 15.89 -8.61 -9.12
CA ASN A 106 16.88 -9.59 -9.58
C ASN A 106 18.03 -9.81 -8.59
N ARG A 107 18.44 -8.79 -7.84
CA ARG A 107 19.43 -8.93 -6.77
C ARG A 107 18.84 -9.65 -5.55
N LEU A 108 17.64 -9.27 -5.12
CA LEU A 108 16.95 -9.93 -4.00
C LEU A 108 16.65 -11.39 -4.30
N ASP A 109 16.25 -11.72 -5.54
CA ASP A 109 16.02 -13.11 -5.97
C ASP A 109 17.24 -14.00 -5.80
N LYS A 110 18.44 -13.45 -6.02
CA LYS A 110 19.72 -14.18 -5.86
C LYS A 110 20.18 -14.27 -4.41
N LEU A 111 19.88 -13.27 -3.59
CA LEU A 111 20.44 -13.11 -2.25
C LEU A 111 19.53 -13.68 -1.15
N CYS A 112 18.23 -13.64 -1.34
CA CYS A 112 17.28 -14.06 -0.31
C CYS A 112 17.17 -15.59 -0.21
N PRO A 113 16.94 -16.12 1.00
CA PRO A 113 16.53 -17.51 1.18
C PRO A 113 15.28 -17.86 0.36
N PRO A 114 15.08 -19.12 -0.03
CA PRO A 114 13.94 -19.51 -0.88
C PRO A 114 12.56 -19.20 -0.32
N HIS A 115 12.43 -19.14 1.01
CA HIS A 115 11.16 -18.89 1.69
C HIS A 115 10.78 -17.41 1.74
N THR A 116 11.73 -16.49 1.56
CA THR A 116 11.51 -15.05 1.69
C THR A 116 10.50 -14.54 0.68
N ILE A 117 9.47 -13.86 1.17
CA ILE A 117 8.50 -13.13 0.34
C ILE A 117 9.06 -11.73 0.05
N ILE A 118 8.96 -11.31 -1.21
CA ILE A 118 9.38 -9.98 -1.65
C ILE A 118 8.12 -9.21 -2.08
N ALA A 119 7.75 -8.21 -1.31
CA ALA A 119 6.61 -7.34 -1.57
C ALA A 119 7.08 -6.01 -2.15
N SER A 120 6.32 -5.44 -3.09
CA SER A 120 6.54 -4.08 -3.58
C SER A 120 5.48 -3.13 -3.06
N ASN A 121 5.88 -1.92 -2.68
CA ASN A 121 4.99 -0.81 -2.37
C ASN A 121 4.70 0.06 -3.61
N THR A 122 4.87 -0.47 -4.82
CA THR A 122 4.55 0.26 -6.06
C THR A 122 3.12 0.76 -6.05
N SER A 123 2.92 1.97 -6.57
CA SER A 123 1.61 2.61 -6.70
C SER A 123 1.09 2.62 -8.15
N SER A 124 1.97 2.44 -9.13
CA SER A 124 1.63 2.59 -10.56
C SER A 124 2.03 1.42 -11.43
N LEU A 125 3.12 0.70 -11.07
CA LEU A 125 3.66 -0.40 -11.86
C LEU A 125 3.01 -1.73 -11.50
N MET A 126 2.95 -2.64 -12.46
CA MET A 126 2.57 -4.04 -12.24
C MET A 126 3.81 -4.88 -11.89
N LEU A 127 3.63 -6.00 -11.21
CA LEU A 127 4.72 -6.98 -10.99
C LEU A 127 5.33 -7.45 -12.30
N SER A 128 4.50 -7.60 -13.33
CA SER A 128 4.93 -7.95 -14.69
C SER A 128 5.89 -6.92 -15.32
N ASP A 129 5.89 -5.66 -14.86
CA ASP A 129 6.76 -4.61 -15.41
C ASP A 129 8.20 -4.67 -14.86
N PHE A 130 8.41 -5.30 -13.69
CA PHE A 130 9.73 -5.31 -13.06
C PHE A 130 10.15 -6.63 -12.39
N ALA A 131 9.25 -7.57 -12.18
CA ALA A 131 9.55 -8.85 -11.54
C ALA A 131 9.32 -10.06 -12.46
N SER A 132 9.12 -9.87 -13.76
CA SER A 132 8.85 -10.96 -14.71
C SER A 132 10.00 -11.97 -14.84
N GLU A 133 11.24 -11.55 -14.61
CA GLU A 133 12.43 -12.38 -14.70
C GLU A 133 12.86 -13.03 -13.38
N VAL A 134 12.21 -12.70 -12.29
CA VAL A 134 12.48 -13.26 -10.96
C VAL A 134 12.09 -14.73 -10.93
N LYS A 135 12.98 -15.62 -10.46
CA LYS A 135 12.73 -17.06 -10.42
C LYS A 135 11.64 -17.46 -9.42
N ARG A 136 11.56 -16.75 -8.28
CA ARG A 136 10.57 -16.94 -7.21
C ARG A 136 9.27 -16.17 -7.43
N GLN A 137 8.69 -16.23 -8.61
CA GLN A 137 7.44 -15.54 -8.95
C GLN A 137 6.30 -15.85 -7.96
N ASP A 138 6.29 -17.05 -7.40
CA ASP A 138 5.34 -17.51 -6.40
C ASP A 138 5.48 -16.77 -5.06
N LYS A 139 6.62 -16.11 -4.79
CA LYS A 139 6.95 -15.36 -3.57
C LYS A 139 6.95 -13.84 -3.76
N VAL A 140 6.46 -13.34 -4.90
CA VAL A 140 6.38 -11.90 -5.16
C VAL A 140 4.94 -11.42 -5.08
N VAL A 141 4.72 -10.26 -4.43
CA VAL A 141 3.38 -9.69 -4.17
C VAL A 141 3.46 -8.17 -4.13
N ILE A 142 2.36 -7.47 -4.32
CA ILE A 142 2.25 -6.03 -4.02
C ILE A 142 1.62 -5.88 -2.64
N THR A 143 2.22 -5.00 -1.81
CA THR A 143 1.60 -4.46 -0.61
C THR A 143 1.67 -2.94 -0.70
N HIS A 144 0.64 -2.35 -1.32
CA HIS A 144 0.58 -0.92 -1.60
C HIS A 144 -0.02 -0.16 -0.42
N TYR A 145 0.81 0.58 0.29
CA TYR A 145 0.42 1.46 1.40
C TYR A 145 0.09 2.86 0.88
N PHE A 146 -0.74 3.58 1.61
CA PHE A 146 -1.08 4.98 1.33
C PHE A 146 -0.36 5.91 2.29
N ALA A 147 0.04 7.08 1.79
CA ALA A 147 0.76 8.09 2.58
C ALA A 147 -0.17 8.87 3.52
N PRO A 148 0.21 9.08 4.78
CA PRO A 148 1.35 8.53 5.50
C PRO A 148 1.12 7.07 5.93
N PRO A 149 2.06 6.13 5.64
CA PRO A 149 1.79 4.70 5.78
C PRO A 149 1.61 4.24 7.24
N HIS A 150 2.12 4.97 8.22
CA HIS A 150 1.95 4.68 9.65
C HIS A 150 0.60 5.17 10.20
N ILE A 151 -0.11 6.06 9.47
CA ILE A 151 -1.41 6.60 9.88
C ILE A 151 -2.54 5.95 9.08
N VAL A 152 -2.46 5.96 7.74
CA VAL A 152 -3.52 5.44 6.87
C VAL A 152 -3.70 3.93 7.09
N PRO A 153 -4.90 3.46 7.46
CA PRO A 153 -5.10 2.05 7.79
C PRO A 153 -5.16 1.13 6.57
N GLY A 154 -5.60 1.62 5.41
CA GLY A 154 -5.78 0.83 4.20
C GLY A 154 -4.46 0.38 3.57
N VAL A 155 -4.40 -0.87 3.12
CA VAL A 155 -3.29 -1.43 2.31
C VAL A 155 -3.88 -2.34 1.25
N GLU A 156 -3.52 -2.13 -0.01
CA GLU A 156 -3.88 -3.08 -1.07
C GLU A 156 -2.87 -4.23 -1.08
N VAL A 157 -3.37 -5.46 -1.03
CA VAL A 157 -2.57 -6.65 -1.28
C VAL A 157 -2.97 -7.17 -2.66
N ALA A 158 -2.05 -7.05 -3.64
CA ALA A 158 -2.34 -7.42 -5.01
C ALA A 158 -1.41 -8.54 -5.49
N ARG A 159 -1.98 -9.48 -6.24
CA ARG A 159 -1.24 -10.60 -6.81
C ARG A 159 -0.96 -10.39 -8.30
N GLY A 160 0.25 -10.74 -8.70
CA GLY A 160 0.60 -10.92 -10.12
C GLY A 160 0.25 -12.33 -10.62
N LYS A 161 0.49 -12.58 -11.88
CA LYS A 161 0.21 -13.90 -12.50
C LYS A 161 0.94 -15.06 -11.83
N GLY A 162 2.18 -14.83 -11.36
CA GLY A 162 3.02 -15.84 -10.74
C GLY A 162 2.81 -15.98 -9.23
N THR A 163 2.21 -15.00 -8.56
CA THR A 163 2.03 -15.00 -7.10
C THR A 163 1.21 -16.20 -6.65
N SER A 164 1.76 -17.03 -5.75
CA SER A 164 1.02 -18.17 -5.21
C SER A 164 -0.12 -17.72 -4.28
N GLN A 165 -1.15 -18.55 -4.17
CA GLN A 165 -2.25 -18.29 -3.23
C GLN A 165 -1.73 -18.21 -1.78
N GLU A 166 -0.78 -19.08 -1.41
CA GLU A 166 -0.14 -19.06 -0.09
C GLU A 166 0.54 -17.72 0.20
N THR A 167 1.34 -17.18 -0.74
CA THR A 167 2.00 -15.87 -0.60
C THR A 167 0.99 -14.74 -0.47
N PHE A 168 -0.07 -14.78 -1.28
CA PHE A 168 -1.14 -13.78 -1.25
C PHE A 168 -1.88 -13.77 0.10
N ASP A 169 -2.28 -14.96 0.60
CA ASP A 169 -2.99 -15.08 1.87
C ASP A 169 -2.09 -14.72 3.05
N LEU A 170 -0.85 -15.19 3.05
CA LEU A 170 0.11 -14.86 4.11
C LEU A 170 0.41 -13.35 4.16
N SER A 171 0.57 -12.70 3.02
CA SER A 171 0.77 -11.25 2.97
C SER A 171 -0.46 -10.50 3.49
N TYR A 172 -1.65 -10.94 3.12
CA TYR A 172 -2.90 -10.38 3.62
C TYR A 172 -3.01 -10.50 5.16
N ASP A 173 -2.71 -11.67 5.71
CA ASP A 173 -2.75 -11.91 7.16
C ASP A 173 -1.64 -11.14 7.89
N LEU A 174 -0.47 -10.98 7.29
CA LEU A 174 0.61 -10.14 7.82
C LEU A 174 0.18 -8.67 7.92
N MET A 175 -0.51 -8.14 6.91
CA MET A 175 -1.05 -6.77 6.97
C MET A 175 -2.06 -6.61 8.10
N LYS A 176 -2.95 -7.59 8.32
CA LYS A 176 -3.84 -7.59 9.50
C LYS A 176 -3.05 -7.63 10.81
N ARG A 177 -2.01 -8.44 10.88
CA ARG A 177 -1.17 -8.57 12.08
C ARG A 177 -0.53 -7.24 12.47
N ILE A 178 -0.14 -6.42 11.50
CA ILE A 178 0.40 -5.08 11.74
C ILE A 178 -0.70 -4.00 11.84
N ARG A 179 -1.92 -4.39 12.15
CA ARG A 179 -3.09 -3.53 12.40
C ARG A 179 -3.51 -2.70 11.18
N LYS A 180 -3.18 -3.15 9.96
CA LYS A 180 -3.72 -2.58 8.72
C LYS A 180 -5.05 -3.23 8.35
N ILE A 181 -5.80 -2.53 7.49
CA ILE A 181 -7.02 -3.04 6.86
C ILE A 181 -6.70 -3.40 5.42
N PRO A 182 -6.30 -4.66 5.15
CA PRO A 182 -5.91 -5.05 3.80
C PRO A 182 -7.11 -5.26 2.88
N VAL A 183 -6.95 -4.79 1.65
CA VAL A 183 -7.89 -4.98 0.54
C VAL A 183 -7.30 -6.00 -0.43
N ARG A 184 -8.03 -7.07 -0.75
CA ARG A 184 -7.59 -8.08 -1.72
C ARG A 184 -7.77 -7.57 -3.15
N VAL A 185 -6.69 -7.56 -3.92
CA VAL A 185 -6.71 -7.27 -5.36
C VAL A 185 -6.30 -8.53 -6.11
N ASN A 186 -7.28 -9.22 -6.69
CA ASN A 186 -7.09 -10.55 -7.28
C ASN A 186 -6.32 -10.55 -8.61
N LYS A 187 -6.12 -9.39 -9.21
CA LYS A 187 -5.40 -9.22 -10.47
C LYS A 187 -4.66 -7.88 -10.46
N GLU A 188 -3.36 -7.93 -10.75
CA GLU A 188 -2.59 -6.70 -10.94
C GLU A 188 -3.15 -5.85 -12.08
N MET A 189 -3.08 -4.54 -11.91
CA MET A 189 -3.48 -3.57 -12.92
C MET A 189 -2.63 -2.30 -12.77
N PRO A 190 -2.37 -1.55 -13.86
CA PRO A 190 -1.67 -0.28 -13.77
C PRO A 190 -2.40 0.69 -12.83
N GLY A 191 -1.65 1.30 -11.91
CA GLY A 191 -2.20 2.27 -10.96
C GLY A 191 -3.00 1.69 -9.80
N CYS A 192 -2.92 0.39 -9.55
CA CYS A 192 -3.64 -0.31 -8.48
C CYS A 192 -5.16 -0.02 -8.47
N LEU A 193 -5.91 -0.58 -7.52
CA LEU A 193 -7.37 -0.43 -7.48
C LEU A 193 -7.81 0.95 -7.00
N LEU A 194 -7.31 1.37 -5.83
CA LEU A 194 -7.83 2.57 -5.16
C LEU A 194 -7.31 3.86 -5.80
N ASN A 195 -6.09 3.89 -6.32
CA ASN A 195 -5.59 5.04 -7.08
C ASN A 195 -6.39 5.25 -8.36
N ARG A 196 -6.88 4.19 -9.01
CA ARG A 196 -7.74 4.33 -10.19
C ARG A 196 -9.09 4.92 -9.86
N ILE A 197 -9.70 4.48 -8.75
CA ILE A 197 -10.99 5.05 -8.28
C ILE A 197 -10.81 6.51 -7.92
N GLN A 198 -9.77 6.84 -7.14
CA GLN A 198 -9.46 8.23 -6.78
C GLN A 198 -9.15 9.07 -8.00
N GLY A 199 -8.37 8.53 -8.96
CA GLY A 199 -8.02 9.21 -10.19
C GLY A 199 -9.25 9.53 -11.05
N ALA A 200 -10.19 8.60 -11.17
CA ALA A 200 -11.44 8.82 -11.90
C ALA A 200 -12.28 9.94 -11.27
N MET A 201 -12.38 9.97 -9.94
CA MET A 201 -13.06 11.05 -9.22
C MET A 201 -12.37 12.39 -9.43
N SER A 202 -11.04 12.44 -9.29
CA SER A 202 -10.26 13.68 -9.44
C SER A 202 -10.30 14.20 -10.88
N GLN A 203 -10.26 13.30 -11.87
CA GLN A 203 -10.37 13.67 -13.28
C GLN A 203 -11.71 14.30 -13.61
N GLU A 204 -12.81 13.71 -13.12
CA GLU A 204 -14.16 14.25 -13.34
C GLU A 204 -14.35 15.59 -12.62
N ALA A 205 -13.89 15.73 -11.38
CA ALA A 205 -13.91 16.99 -10.64
C ALA A 205 -13.14 18.09 -11.38
N SER A 206 -11.94 17.78 -11.88
CA SER A 206 -11.12 18.73 -12.65
C SER A 206 -11.79 19.12 -13.98
N ARG A 207 -12.46 18.19 -14.65
CA ARG A 207 -13.20 18.46 -15.88
C ARG A 207 -14.36 19.42 -15.63
N MET A 208 -15.18 19.18 -14.59
CA MET A 208 -16.29 20.06 -14.23
C MET A 208 -15.82 21.47 -13.88
N TRP A 209 -14.70 21.58 -13.16
CA TRP A 209 -14.08 22.89 -12.89
C TRP A 209 -13.62 23.59 -14.16
N ALA A 210 -12.93 22.90 -15.05
CA ALA A 210 -12.45 23.47 -16.32
C ALA A 210 -13.59 23.92 -17.25
N GLU A 211 -14.74 23.24 -17.21
CA GLU A 211 -15.96 23.58 -17.97
C GLU A 211 -16.78 24.69 -17.29
N GLY A 212 -16.37 25.21 -16.14
CA GLY A 212 -17.08 26.27 -15.42
C GLY A 212 -18.42 25.82 -14.80
N VAL A 213 -18.59 24.52 -14.57
CA VAL A 213 -19.82 23.98 -13.93
C VAL A 213 -19.96 24.47 -12.50
N ALA A 214 -18.83 24.51 -11.76
CA ALA A 214 -18.76 25.04 -10.39
C ALA A 214 -17.32 25.48 -10.07
N SER A 215 -17.14 26.27 -9.00
CA SER A 215 -15.83 26.63 -8.50
C SER A 215 -15.09 25.40 -7.93
N ALA A 216 -13.77 25.47 -7.83
CA ALA A 216 -12.97 24.40 -7.20
C ALA A 216 -13.39 24.22 -5.73
N GLU A 217 -13.66 25.32 -5.03
CA GLU A 217 -14.12 25.33 -3.64
C GLU A 217 -15.48 24.65 -3.47
N ASP A 218 -16.44 24.92 -4.37
CA ASP A 218 -17.77 24.31 -4.31
C ASP A 218 -17.74 22.82 -4.64
N ILE A 219 -16.92 22.39 -5.61
CA ILE A 219 -16.71 20.97 -5.93
C ILE A 219 -16.12 20.25 -4.70
N GLU A 220 -15.08 20.81 -4.09
CA GLU A 220 -14.41 20.27 -2.92
C GLU A 220 -15.38 20.19 -1.74
N LEU A 221 -16.15 21.26 -1.47
CA LEU A 221 -17.15 21.30 -0.43
C LEU A 221 -18.26 20.24 -0.66
N GLY A 222 -18.76 20.17 -1.89
CA GLY A 222 -19.78 19.21 -2.29
C GLY A 222 -19.34 17.76 -2.05
N ILE A 223 -18.12 17.41 -2.50
CA ILE A 223 -17.55 16.07 -2.28
C ILE A 223 -17.47 15.74 -0.79
N LYS A 224 -16.89 16.63 0.02
CA LYS A 224 -16.68 16.39 1.46
C LYS A 224 -17.97 16.26 2.25
N THR A 225 -18.98 17.07 1.94
CA THR A 225 -20.21 17.15 2.73
C THR A 225 -21.31 16.17 2.28
N THR A 226 -21.15 15.52 1.13
CA THR A 226 -22.11 14.56 0.59
C THR A 226 -21.58 13.12 0.67
N PHE A 227 -21.12 12.57 -0.44
CA PHE A 227 -20.65 11.18 -0.43
C PHE A 227 -19.34 10.99 0.35
N GLY A 228 -18.46 11.98 0.43
CA GLY A 228 -17.27 11.94 1.28
C GLY A 228 -17.61 11.77 2.76
N PHE A 229 -18.69 12.42 3.23
CA PHE A 229 -19.18 12.31 4.60
C PHE A 229 -19.65 10.88 4.95
N ARG A 230 -20.29 10.17 4.01
CA ARG A 230 -20.81 8.83 4.25
C ARG A 230 -19.85 7.70 3.91
N MET A 231 -18.83 7.94 3.04
CA MET A 231 -17.88 6.92 2.61
C MET A 231 -17.24 6.09 3.75
N PRO A 232 -16.94 6.62 4.94
CA PRO A 232 -16.44 5.80 6.06
C PRO A 232 -17.42 4.72 6.53
N HIS A 233 -18.70 4.87 6.26
CA HIS A 233 -19.77 3.97 6.69
C HIS A 233 -20.35 3.15 5.54
N GLU A 234 -20.49 3.76 4.38
CA GLU A 234 -21.01 3.12 3.16
C GLU A 234 -20.16 3.49 1.94
N GLY A 235 -19.46 2.50 1.40
CA GLY A 235 -18.77 2.64 0.11
C GLY A 235 -19.78 2.62 -1.05
N PRO A 236 -19.33 2.89 -2.29
CA PRO A 236 -20.23 3.08 -3.43
C PRO A 236 -21.11 1.85 -3.72
N MET A 237 -20.62 0.62 -3.52
CA MET A 237 -21.41 -0.59 -3.77
C MET A 237 -22.52 -0.74 -2.73
N LEU A 238 -22.21 -0.61 -1.44
CA LEU A 238 -23.19 -0.68 -0.38
C LEU A 238 -24.22 0.46 -0.51
N HIS A 239 -23.78 1.66 -0.90
CA HIS A 239 -24.67 2.78 -1.16
C HIS A 239 -25.72 2.45 -2.23
N TYR A 240 -25.35 1.80 -3.31
CA TYR A 240 -26.27 1.37 -4.37
C TYR A 240 -27.30 0.35 -3.85
N ASP A 241 -26.87 -0.58 -3.00
CA ASP A 241 -27.77 -1.56 -2.39
C ASP A 241 -28.78 -0.87 -1.45
N LEU A 242 -28.31 0.03 -0.59
CA LEU A 242 -29.17 0.77 0.34
C LEU A 242 -30.15 1.74 -0.37
N ALA A 243 -29.68 2.40 -1.43
CA ALA A 243 -30.52 3.26 -2.25
C ALA A 243 -31.56 2.49 -3.10
N GLY A 244 -31.44 1.17 -3.16
CA GLY A 244 -32.35 0.32 -3.92
C GLY A 244 -32.25 0.56 -5.44
N ILE A 245 -31.06 0.83 -5.97
CA ILE A 245 -30.84 1.15 -7.39
C ILE A 245 -31.33 0.06 -8.33
N TRP A 246 -31.41 -1.17 -7.86
CA TRP A 246 -31.96 -2.32 -8.58
C TRP A 246 -33.48 -2.21 -8.80
N LYS A 247 -34.18 -1.33 -8.03
CA LYS A 247 -35.59 -0.99 -8.21
C LYS A 247 -35.79 0.11 -9.27
N TRP A 248 -34.72 0.78 -9.69
CA TRP A 248 -34.81 1.89 -10.62
C TRP A 248 -35.12 1.39 -12.03
N PRO A 249 -35.98 2.11 -12.78
CA PRO A 249 -36.30 1.71 -14.15
C PRO A 249 -35.03 1.55 -15.01
N PRO A 250 -35.01 0.59 -15.93
CA PRO A 250 -33.84 0.34 -16.80
C PRO A 250 -33.35 1.56 -17.57
N TYR A 251 -34.23 2.49 -17.94
CA TYR A 251 -33.83 3.72 -18.64
C TYR A 251 -33.00 4.66 -17.75
N VAL A 252 -33.21 4.67 -16.44
CA VAL A 252 -32.41 5.47 -15.51
C VAL A 252 -31.04 4.85 -15.33
N SER A 253 -31.00 3.53 -15.14
CA SER A 253 -29.73 2.79 -15.02
C SER A 253 -28.94 2.78 -16.35
N GLY A 254 -29.63 2.69 -17.49
CA GLY A 254 -29.04 2.77 -18.82
C GLY A 254 -28.47 4.14 -19.16
N ALA A 255 -29.17 5.21 -18.83
CA ALA A 255 -28.69 6.58 -19.00
C ALA A 255 -27.43 6.88 -18.17
N MET A 256 -27.33 6.33 -16.95
CA MET A 256 -26.11 6.42 -16.14
C MET A 256 -24.97 5.60 -16.74
N ARG A 257 -25.23 4.38 -17.25
CA ARG A 257 -24.20 3.55 -17.88
C ARG A 257 -23.63 4.18 -19.15
N THR A 258 -24.48 4.72 -20.04
CA THR A 258 -24.03 5.38 -21.28
C THR A 258 -23.32 6.70 -21.02
N ARG A 259 -23.75 7.46 -20.02
CA ARG A 259 -23.21 8.80 -19.76
C ARG A 259 -21.87 8.76 -18.99
N TYR A 260 -21.64 7.72 -18.19
CA TYR A 260 -20.44 7.57 -17.36
C TYR A 260 -19.51 6.42 -17.78
N GLY A 261 -19.63 5.96 -19.01
CA GLY A 261 -18.63 5.05 -19.62
C GLY A 261 -18.58 3.64 -19.04
N GLY A 262 -19.69 3.13 -18.57
CA GLY A 262 -19.83 1.70 -18.27
C GLY A 262 -19.72 0.90 -19.57
N ALA A 263 -18.62 0.15 -19.75
CA ALA A 263 -18.49 -0.79 -20.84
C ALA A 263 -19.69 -1.73 -20.87
N GLU A 264 -20.30 -1.92 -22.04
CA GLU A 264 -21.26 -2.99 -22.28
C GLU A 264 -20.57 -4.31 -21.88
N SER A 265 -21.05 -4.92 -20.80
CA SER A 265 -20.68 -6.28 -20.47
C SER A 265 -21.40 -7.19 -21.46
N GLY A 266 -20.66 -7.63 -22.51
CA GLY A 266 -21.06 -8.76 -23.32
C GLY A 266 -21.05 -10.06 -22.53
#